data_a9731154cde80245a1dcdd993208ea00
#
_entry.id   a9731154cde80245a1dcdd993208ea00
#
_cell.length_a   1.000
_cell.length_b   1.000
_cell.length_c   1.000
_cell.angle_alpha   90.00
_cell.angle_beta   90.00
_cell.angle_gamma   90.00
#
_symmetry.space_group_name_H-M   'P 1'
#
loop_
_entity.id
_entity.type
_entity.pdbx_description
1 polymer ?
#
loop_
_entity_poly.entity_id
_entity_poly.type
_entity_poly.pdbx_seq_one_letter_code
_entity_poly.pdbx_strand_id
1 'polypeptide(L)'
;RLYEEVREKRGLAYSVYSYLAPLQRAGLYMGGVATRNDGVAQTLEIIRTEIARLASEGVSAEELLAAKQYLTGAFPLRLDSGSKVAGILVQMQFEALGIDYLDRRNGYMEGVTMADVTRVAKRLLNPDRLRVVVVGDPEGLEPDGS
;
A
#
# COMPACT_ATOMS: atom_id res chain seq x y z
N ARG A 1 -5.58 -8.02 0.53
CA ARG A 1 -6.42 -8.13 -0.68
C ARG A 1 -5.58 -8.30 -1.96
N LEU A 2 -4.77 -7.33 -2.38
CA LEU A 2 -3.99 -7.46 -3.64
C LEU A 2 -3.13 -8.72 -3.66
N TYR A 3 -2.44 -9.02 -2.56
CA TYR A 3 -1.64 -10.24 -2.43
C TYR A 3 -2.50 -11.50 -2.58
N GLU A 4 -3.63 -11.54 -1.93
CA GLU A 4 -4.59 -12.65 -2.00
C GLU A 4 -5.16 -12.80 -3.42
N GLU A 5 -5.64 -11.70 -4.02
CA GLU A 5 -6.29 -11.74 -5.33
C GLU A 5 -5.34 -12.01 -6.50
N VAL A 6 -4.14 -11.41 -6.46
CA VAL A 6 -3.17 -11.51 -7.56
C VAL A 6 -2.29 -12.75 -7.42
N ARG A 7 -1.80 -13.02 -6.20
CA ARG A 7 -0.85 -14.12 -5.96
C ARG A 7 -1.55 -15.42 -5.57
N GLU A 8 -2.31 -15.41 -4.46
CA GLU A 8 -2.82 -16.66 -3.88
C GLU A 8 -3.92 -17.29 -4.72
N LYS A 9 -4.90 -16.52 -5.15
CA LYS A 9 -6.05 -17.05 -5.89
C LYS A 9 -5.76 -17.31 -7.37
N ARG A 10 -4.87 -16.50 -7.99
CA ARG A 10 -4.68 -16.55 -9.45
C ARG A 10 -3.26 -16.88 -9.89
N GLY A 11 -2.29 -16.87 -9.00
CA GLY A 11 -0.90 -17.18 -9.33
C GLY A 11 -0.28 -16.23 -10.38
N LEU A 12 -0.83 -15.03 -10.55
CA LEU A 12 -0.40 -14.09 -11.59
C LEU A 12 0.94 -13.43 -11.29
N ALA A 13 1.28 -13.26 -10.02
CA ALA A 13 2.52 -12.62 -9.65
C ALA A 13 3.16 -13.26 -8.42
N TYR A 14 4.49 -13.27 -8.38
CA TYR A 14 5.24 -13.70 -7.20
C TYR A 14 5.14 -12.70 -6.04
N SER A 15 5.19 -11.42 -6.38
CA SER A 15 5.08 -10.33 -5.41
C SER A 15 4.15 -9.24 -5.93
N VAL A 16 3.33 -8.74 -5.03
CA VAL A 16 2.54 -7.53 -5.20
C VAL A 16 2.57 -6.76 -3.89
N TYR A 17 2.85 -5.47 -3.96
CA TYR A 17 2.97 -4.63 -2.77
C TYR A 17 2.47 -3.22 -3.02
N SER A 18 2.15 -2.54 -1.94
CA SER A 18 1.87 -1.10 -1.96
C SER A 18 2.45 -0.42 -0.72
N TYR A 19 2.77 0.86 -0.85
CA TYR A 19 3.34 1.65 0.22
C TYR A 19 3.03 3.14 0.07
N LEU A 20 3.18 3.86 1.15
CA LEU A 20 3.14 5.32 1.16
C LEU A 20 4.56 5.87 1.06
N ALA A 21 4.77 6.82 0.15
CA ALA A 21 5.99 7.58 0.04
C ALA A 21 5.71 9.03 0.42
N PRO A 22 5.87 9.40 1.70
CA PRO A 22 5.72 10.78 2.14
C PRO A 22 6.93 11.58 1.65
N LEU A 23 6.64 12.66 0.91
CA LEU A 23 7.63 13.63 0.48
C LEU A 23 7.33 14.95 1.18
N GLN A 24 8.32 15.85 1.28
CA GLN A 24 8.16 17.13 1.98
C GLN A 24 6.99 17.98 1.49
N ARG A 25 6.66 17.92 0.19
CA ARG A 25 5.61 18.74 -0.42
C ARG A 25 4.53 17.95 -1.14
N ALA A 26 4.60 16.62 -1.10
CA ALA A 26 3.65 15.73 -1.73
C ALA A 26 3.62 14.38 -0.99
N GLY A 27 2.53 13.64 -1.14
CA GLY A 27 2.45 12.26 -0.71
C GLY A 27 2.08 11.39 -1.90
N LEU A 28 2.74 10.24 -2.05
CA LEU A 28 2.43 9.27 -3.08
C LEU A 28 1.97 7.97 -2.44
N TYR A 29 0.90 7.41 -2.98
CA TYR A 29 0.54 6.02 -2.75
C TYR A 29 1.00 5.23 -3.97
N MET A 30 1.94 4.34 -3.77
CA MET A 30 2.61 3.60 -4.83
C MET A 30 2.45 2.10 -4.61
N GLY A 31 2.60 1.35 -5.67
CA GLY A 31 2.66 -0.11 -5.63
C GLY A 31 3.48 -0.65 -6.78
N GLY A 32 3.81 -1.92 -6.70
CA GLY A 32 4.50 -2.63 -7.75
C GLY A 32 4.07 -4.08 -7.81
N VAL A 33 4.12 -4.62 -8.99
CA VAL A 33 3.86 -6.03 -9.27
C VAL A 33 4.81 -6.50 -10.36
N ALA A 34 5.34 -7.70 -10.20
CA ALA A 34 6.09 -8.39 -11.24
C ALA A 34 5.28 -9.60 -11.70
N THR A 35 4.93 -9.61 -12.97
CA THR A 35 4.14 -10.66 -13.60
C THR A 35 4.70 -11.01 -14.98
N ARG A 36 4.23 -12.09 -15.59
CA ARG A 36 4.57 -12.44 -16.97
C ARG A 36 3.91 -11.47 -17.95
N ASN A 37 4.46 -11.34 -19.15
CA ASN A 37 3.94 -10.43 -20.17
C ASN A 37 2.47 -10.70 -20.52
N ASP A 38 2.07 -11.96 -20.62
CA ASP A 38 0.69 -12.40 -20.86
C ASP A 38 -0.27 -12.15 -19.68
N GLY A 39 0.25 -11.93 -18.49
CA GLY A 39 -0.53 -11.67 -17.26
C GLY A 39 -0.72 -10.18 -16.93
N VAL A 40 -0.08 -9.26 -17.64
CA VAL A 40 -0.07 -7.84 -17.27
C VAL A 40 -1.46 -7.22 -17.34
N ALA A 41 -2.17 -7.40 -18.45
CA ALA A 41 -3.51 -6.83 -18.65
C ALA A 41 -4.48 -7.30 -17.55
N GLN A 42 -4.53 -8.60 -17.28
CA GLN A 42 -5.38 -9.18 -16.23
C GLN A 42 -5.00 -8.66 -14.82
N THR A 43 -3.71 -8.56 -14.54
CA THR A 43 -3.22 -8.06 -13.26
C THR A 43 -3.63 -6.61 -13.02
N LEU A 44 -3.54 -5.75 -14.04
CA LEU A 44 -3.96 -4.35 -13.94
C LEU A 44 -5.48 -4.21 -13.74
N GLU A 45 -6.28 -5.04 -14.40
CA GLU A 45 -7.73 -5.06 -14.21
C GLU A 45 -8.11 -5.42 -12.77
N ILE A 46 -7.46 -6.44 -12.20
CA ILE A 46 -7.66 -6.84 -10.80
C ILE A 46 -7.27 -5.68 -9.86
N ILE A 47 -6.13 -5.04 -10.07
CA ILE A 47 -5.69 -3.91 -9.26
C ILE A 47 -6.70 -2.76 -9.31
N ARG A 48 -7.19 -2.40 -10.50
CA ARG A 48 -8.22 -1.35 -10.67
C ARG A 48 -9.52 -1.72 -9.96
N THR A 49 -9.95 -2.97 -10.10
CA THR A 49 -11.16 -3.48 -9.45
C THR A 49 -11.05 -3.43 -7.92
N GLU A 50 -9.92 -3.87 -7.35
CA GLU A 50 -9.73 -3.85 -5.89
C GLU A 50 -9.59 -2.42 -5.34
N ILE A 51 -8.98 -1.49 -6.09
CA ILE A 51 -8.94 -0.07 -5.74
C ILE A 51 -10.36 0.52 -5.74
N ALA A 52 -11.15 0.26 -6.79
CA ALA A 52 -12.54 0.73 -6.88
C ALA A 52 -13.40 0.16 -5.75
N ARG A 53 -13.25 -1.14 -5.47
CA ARG A 53 -13.98 -1.82 -4.41
C ARG A 53 -13.62 -1.27 -3.03
N LEU A 54 -12.34 -1.04 -2.76
CA LEU A 54 -11.90 -0.44 -1.51
C LEU A 54 -12.45 1.00 -1.33
N ALA A 55 -12.52 1.76 -2.40
CA ALA A 55 -13.07 3.12 -2.38
C ALA A 55 -14.60 3.13 -2.15
N SER A 56 -15.35 2.18 -2.73
CA SER A 56 -16.81 2.13 -2.65
C SER A 56 -17.33 1.41 -1.40
N GLU A 57 -16.76 0.25 -1.08
CA GLU A 57 -17.21 -0.65 -0.01
C GLU A 57 -16.43 -0.45 1.30
N GLY A 58 -15.19 0.05 1.21
CA GLY A 58 -14.29 0.16 2.37
C GLY A 58 -13.67 -1.18 2.75
N VAL A 59 -13.44 -1.36 4.05
CA VAL A 59 -12.88 -2.58 4.65
C VAL A 59 -13.86 -3.19 5.64
N SER A 60 -13.75 -4.48 5.93
CA SER A 60 -14.50 -5.10 7.03
C SER A 60 -13.86 -4.78 8.39
N ALA A 61 -14.60 -4.99 9.47
CA ALA A 61 -14.09 -4.82 10.83
C ALA A 61 -12.91 -5.77 11.10
N GLU A 62 -12.97 -6.99 10.57
CA GLU A 62 -11.90 -7.99 10.69
C GLU A 62 -10.65 -7.57 9.93
N GLU A 63 -10.79 -7.03 8.71
CA GLU A 63 -9.66 -6.50 7.93
C GLU A 63 -8.98 -5.34 8.64
N LEU A 64 -9.75 -4.41 9.22
CA LEU A 64 -9.18 -3.31 9.99
C LEU A 64 -8.45 -3.81 11.23
N LEU A 65 -9.04 -4.76 11.96
CA LEU A 65 -8.42 -5.35 13.13
C LEU A 65 -7.12 -6.07 12.77
N ALA A 66 -7.14 -6.91 11.75
CA ALA A 66 -5.95 -7.63 11.27
C ALA A 66 -4.84 -6.68 10.81
N ALA A 67 -5.20 -5.58 10.11
CA ALA A 67 -4.23 -4.57 9.71
C ALA A 67 -3.60 -3.86 10.91
N LYS A 68 -4.38 -3.50 11.93
CA LYS A 68 -3.86 -2.91 13.17
C LYS A 68 -2.90 -3.86 13.89
N GLN A 69 -3.31 -5.11 14.09
CA GLN A 69 -2.47 -6.12 14.73
C GLN A 69 -1.15 -6.34 13.97
N TYR A 70 -1.21 -6.40 12.65
CA TYR A 70 -0.01 -6.51 11.83
C TYR A 70 0.91 -5.30 11.98
N LEU A 71 0.38 -4.09 11.85
CA LEU A 71 1.17 -2.85 11.90
C LEU A 71 1.79 -2.60 13.27
N THR A 72 1.10 -2.94 14.35
CA THR A 72 1.61 -2.80 15.72
C THR A 72 2.57 -3.92 16.08
N GLY A 73 2.22 -5.19 15.77
CA GLY A 73 3.01 -6.36 16.13
C GLY A 73 4.29 -6.55 15.29
N ALA A 74 4.27 -6.18 14.00
CA ALA A 74 5.44 -6.32 13.13
C ALA A 74 6.48 -5.20 13.32
N PHE A 75 6.11 -4.08 13.94
CA PHE A 75 7.01 -2.94 14.06
C PHE A 75 8.29 -3.21 14.86
N PRO A 76 8.26 -3.89 16.03
CA PRO A 76 9.47 -4.20 16.77
C PRO A 76 10.50 -5.00 15.97
N LEU A 77 10.06 -5.84 15.02
CA LEU A 77 10.93 -6.63 14.15
C LEU A 77 11.75 -5.75 13.17
N ARG A 78 11.39 -4.49 13.03
CA ARG A 78 12.15 -3.52 12.23
C ARG A 78 13.28 -2.87 13.00
N LEU A 79 13.42 -3.14 14.29
CA LEU A 79 14.45 -2.60 15.18
C LEU A 79 15.56 -3.62 15.47
N ASP A 80 15.72 -4.63 14.62
CA ASP A 80 16.61 -5.78 14.81
C ASP A 80 18.10 -5.49 14.56
N SER A 81 18.44 -4.32 14.02
CA SER A 81 19.84 -3.92 13.77
C SER A 81 20.05 -2.43 13.93
N GLY A 82 21.29 -2.05 14.30
CA GLY A 82 21.66 -0.63 14.45
C GLY A 82 21.43 0.19 13.18
N SER A 83 21.65 -0.38 11.99
CA SER A 83 21.39 0.28 10.71
C SER A 83 19.89 0.58 10.50
N LYS A 84 19.02 -0.37 10.82
CA LYS A 84 17.58 -0.17 10.71
C LYS A 84 17.08 0.84 11.74
N VAL A 85 17.59 0.80 12.96
CA VAL A 85 17.27 1.81 14.00
C VAL A 85 17.70 3.19 13.54
N ALA A 86 18.93 3.35 13.05
CA ALA A 86 19.42 4.62 12.52
C ALA A 86 18.54 5.13 11.37
N GLY A 87 18.16 4.26 10.43
CA GLY A 87 17.24 4.62 9.33
C GLY A 87 15.89 5.13 9.82
N ILE A 88 15.30 4.48 10.83
CA ILE A 88 14.03 4.93 11.43
C ILE A 88 14.20 6.29 12.11
N LEU A 89 15.26 6.52 12.86
CA LEU A 89 15.53 7.80 13.52
C LEU A 89 15.73 8.94 12.51
N VAL A 90 16.45 8.69 11.42
CA VAL A 90 16.60 9.64 10.33
C VAL A 90 15.24 9.98 9.71
N GLN A 91 14.41 8.97 9.44
CA GLN A 91 13.06 9.19 8.91
C GLN A 91 12.20 10.02 9.87
N MET A 92 12.25 9.73 11.17
CA MET A 92 11.53 10.50 12.18
C MET A 92 11.95 11.98 12.19
N GLN A 93 13.24 12.26 12.07
CA GLN A 93 13.75 13.64 11.98
C GLN A 93 13.31 14.31 10.68
N PHE A 94 13.40 13.61 9.57
CA PHE A 94 13.03 14.12 8.25
C PHE A 94 11.54 14.49 8.17
N GLU A 95 10.69 13.68 8.82
CA GLU A 95 9.23 13.90 8.86
C GLU A 95 8.77 14.75 10.07
N ALA A 96 9.69 15.22 10.89
CA ALA A 96 9.41 16.01 12.09
C ALA A 96 8.41 15.36 13.07
N LEU A 97 8.51 14.03 13.26
CA LEU A 97 7.55 13.25 14.06
C LEU A 97 7.71 13.44 15.58
N GLY A 98 8.84 13.97 16.03
CA GLY A 98 9.17 14.14 17.44
C GLY A 98 9.86 12.91 18.04
N ILE A 99 10.59 13.14 19.16
CA ILE A 99 11.41 12.12 19.82
C ILE A 99 10.55 11.01 20.45
N ASP A 100 9.33 11.32 20.85
CA ASP A 100 8.38 10.44 21.50
C ASP A 100 7.48 9.66 20.51
N TYR A 101 7.76 9.78 19.20
CA TYR A 101 6.95 9.13 18.17
C TYR A 101 6.87 7.61 18.35
N LEU A 102 7.98 6.96 18.70
CA LEU A 102 7.99 5.49 18.86
C LEU A 102 7.04 5.03 19.95
N ASP A 103 6.94 5.79 21.05
CA ASP A 103 6.03 5.48 22.15
C ASP A 103 4.57 5.68 21.76
N ARG A 104 4.29 6.71 20.96
CA ARG A 104 2.93 7.08 20.53
C ARG A 104 2.44 6.34 19.28
N ARG A 105 3.35 5.78 18.49
CA ARG A 105 3.05 5.21 17.19
C ARG A 105 1.92 4.16 17.22
N ASN A 106 1.98 3.22 18.15
CA ASN A 106 0.97 2.17 18.24
C ASN A 106 -0.40 2.75 18.59
N GLY A 107 -0.47 3.75 19.47
CA GLY A 107 -1.70 4.47 19.77
C GLY A 107 -2.32 5.14 18.53
N TYR A 108 -1.51 5.69 17.62
CA TYR A 108 -2.02 6.22 16.36
C TYR A 108 -2.63 5.11 15.48
N MET A 109 -1.99 3.94 15.39
CA MET A 109 -2.53 2.82 14.60
C MET A 109 -3.84 2.29 15.21
N GLU A 110 -3.87 2.14 16.52
CA GLU A 110 -5.05 1.65 17.26
C GLU A 110 -6.22 2.63 17.20
N GLY A 111 -5.94 3.93 17.19
CA GLY A 111 -6.94 4.99 17.11
C GLY A 111 -7.66 5.10 15.76
N VAL A 112 -7.17 4.49 14.67
CA VAL A 112 -7.81 4.54 13.35
C VAL A 112 -9.19 3.87 13.40
N THR A 113 -10.21 4.56 12.93
CA THR A 113 -11.58 4.04 12.88
C THR A 113 -12.00 3.58 11.48
N MET A 114 -13.08 2.81 11.40
CA MET A 114 -13.72 2.45 10.12
C MET A 114 -14.09 3.70 9.31
N ALA A 115 -14.60 4.71 9.99
CA ALA A 115 -14.97 5.99 9.35
C ALA A 115 -13.75 6.68 8.72
N ASP A 116 -12.59 6.64 9.39
CA ASP A 116 -11.36 7.22 8.86
C ASP A 116 -10.89 6.48 7.61
N VAL A 117 -10.89 5.15 7.64
CA VAL A 117 -10.50 4.33 6.48
C VAL A 117 -11.43 4.61 5.31
N THR A 118 -12.73 4.58 5.52
CA THR A 118 -13.73 4.84 4.47
C THR A 118 -13.58 6.24 3.87
N ARG A 119 -13.41 7.25 4.72
CA ARG A 119 -13.23 8.64 4.28
C ARG A 119 -11.97 8.81 3.43
N VAL A 120 -10.86 8.22 3.88
CA VAL A 120 -9.58 8.33 3.18
C VAL A 120 -9.60 7.53 1.88
N ALA A 121 -10.14 6.31 1.89
CA ALA A 121 -10.28 5.48 0.70
C ALA A 121 -11.08 6.20 -0.40
N LYS A 122 -12.25 6.73 -0.07
CA LYS A 122 -13.07 7.50 -1.02
C LYS A 122 -12.36 8.74 -1.59
N ARG A 123 -11.52 9.39 -0.79
CA ARG A 123 -10.79 10.60 -1.21
C ARG A 123 -9.61 10.29 -2.12
N LEU A 124 -8.86 9.23 -1.82
CA LEU A 124 -7.56 8.98 -2.44
C LEU A 124 -7.59 7.88 -3.51
N LEU A 125 -8.44 6.88 -3.35
CA LEU A 125 -8.47 5.71 -4.22
C LEU A 125 -9.47 5.92 -5.35
N ASN A 126 -8.97 6.40 -6.49
CA ASN A 126 -9.74 6.54 -7.72
C ASN A 126 -9.05 5.75 -8.84
N PRO A 127 -9.64 4.67 -9.35
CA PRO A 127 -9.02 3.84 -10.38
C PRO A 127 -8.77 4.60 -11.69
N ASP A 128 -9.58 5.63 -12.02
CA ASP A 128 -9.42 6.44 -13.23
C ASP A 128 -8.21 7.39 -13.14
N ARG A 129 -7.73 7.64 -11.94
CA ARG A 129 -6.54 8.47 -11.69
C ARG A 129 -5.28 7.66 -11.46
N LEU A 130 -5.36 6.35 -11.55
CA LEU A 130 -4.21 5.48 -11.41
C LEU A 130 -3.25 5.71 -12.58
N ARG A 131 -2.02 6.07 -12.26
CA ARG A 131 -0.92 6.16 -13.23
C ARG A 131 -0.18 4.83 -13.23
N VAL A 132 -0.06 4.24 -14.39
CA VAL A 132 0.57 2.92 -14.57
C VAL A 132 1.78 3.09 -15.48
N VAL A 133 2.90 2.53 -15.04
CA VAL A 133 4.11 2.39 -15.88
C VAL A 133 4.39 0.91 -15.99
N VAL A 134 4.50 0.41 -17.20
CA VAL A 134 4.84 -0.99 -17.49
C VAL A 134 6.19 -1.03 -18.17
N VAL A 135 7.06 -1.91 -17.71
CA VAL A 135 8.38 -2.16 -18.30
C VAL A 135 8.43 -3.63 -18.70
N GLY A 136 8.62 -3.88 -20.00
CA GLY A 136 8.61 -5.22 -20.59
C GLY A 136 7.98 -5.21 -21.98
N ASP A 137 7.50 -6.37 -22.39
CA ASP A 137 6.76 -6.58 -23.63
C ASP A 137 5.37 -7.14 -23.32
N PRO A 138 4.47 -6.31 -22.75
CA PRO A 138 3.18 -6.77 -22.27
C PRO A 138 2.24 -7.14 -23.43
N GLU A 139 1.56 -8.27 -23.31
CA GLU A 139 0.52 -8.68 -24.23
C GLU A 139 -0.82 -8.05 -23.87
N GLY A 140 -1.59 -7.62 -24.89
CA GLY A 140 -2.95 -7.11 -24.70
C GLY A 140 -3.05 -5.73 -24.05
N LEU A 141 -1.96 -4.97 -24.04
CA LEU A 141 -1.97 -3.56 -23.62
C LEU A 141 -1.54 -2.68 -24.80
N GLU A 142 -2.41 -1.75 -25.16
CA GLU A 142 -2.03 -0.65 -26.03
C GLU A 142 -1.36 0.44 -25.14
N PRO A 143 -0.17 0.97 -25.50
CA PRO A 143 0.40 2.08 -24.79
C PRO A 143 -0.54 3.29 -24.94
N ASP A 144 -0.91 3.91 -23.83
CA ASP A 144 -1.58 5.20 -23.88
C ASP A 144 -0.66 6.17 -24.60
N GLY A 145 -1.11 6.72 -25.73
CA GLY A 145 -0.34 7.68 -26.49
C GLY A 145 0.05 8.85 -25.60
N SER A 146 1.35 9.06 -25.46
CA SER A 146 1.97 10.21 -24.79
C SER A 146 1.68 11.52 -25.50
#